data_66b56169f9461afb4828051710cc1a76
#
_entry.id   66b56169f9461afb4828051710cc1a76
#
_cell.length_a   1.000
_cell.length_b   1.000
_cell.length_c   1.000
_cell.angle_alpha   90.00
_cell.angle_beta   90.00
_cell.angle_gamma   90.00
#
_symmetry.space_group_name_H-M   'P 1'
#
loop_
_entity.id
_entity.type
_entity.pdbx_description
1 polymer ?
#
loop_
_entity_poly.entity_id
_entity_poly.type
_entity_poly.pdbx_seq_one_letter_code
_entity_poly.pdbx_strand_id
1 'polypeptide(L)'
;MPLRGVIIAVVAAALTVPSAPAAAEGHVETFVAFDPAAGEFPEGIAVDKRGNVYVSLIPANQICRIAPSGAQSVVAEFDAPGLGPAGLAVNAKGTIYVAVSSLNLATRETDPATRGVYRVLEDGTSERLPGTGAMLFPNDVTLDKRGNVYATDTSRGAVWRISPRGSAEVWADHPLLKGSGAFGFGFPIGANGIALRHNTIIVANTERGLLVALPIEPDGSAGAPTVLAESPALVGTDGIALDVHGNIYAGIGVQNKIIRIDGDGSIVILATAEDGLNQPSTVAFGTGRSERKTLFVANFSLLSPAPTPAVLKLPVGEPGQPKP
;
A
#
# COMPACT_ATOMS: atom_id res chain seq x y z
N MET A 1 6.54 -43.49 63.60
CA MET A 1 5.50 -42.94 62.73
C MET A 1 6.19 -42.37 61.50
N PRO A 2 6.07 -42.94 60.30
CA PRO A 2 6.69 -42.42 59.09
C PRO A 2 5.75 -41.44 58.40
N LEU A 3 6.31 -40.29 57.97
CA LEU A 3 5.66 -39.27 57.13
C LEU A 3 5.37 -39.85 55.76
N ARG A 4 4.12 -39.78 55.35
CA ARG A 4 3.68 -40.06 53.98
C ARG A 4 3.91 -38.83 53.10
N GLY A 5 4.82 -38.96 52.10
CA GLY A 5 4.98 -37.97 51.06
C GLY A 5 3.79 -37.95 50.11
N VAL A 6 3.20 -36.76 49.85
CA VAL A 6 2.22 -36.51 48.83
C VAL A 6 2.93 -36.20 47.53
N ILE A 7 2.77 -37.06 46.53
CA ILE A 7 3.23 -36.82 45.16
C ILE A 7 2.14 -36.05 44.45
N ILE A 8 2.42 -34.80 44.11
CA ILE A 8 1.57 -33.99 43.22
C ILE A 8 1.98 -34.30 41.77
N ALA A 9 1.15 -34.99 41.04
CA ALA A 9 1.31 -35.20 39.61
C ALA A 9 0.90 -33.92 38.85
N VAL A 10 1.87 -33.23 38.25
CA VAL A 10 1.62 -32.12 37.33
C VAL A 10 1.23 -32.72 35.96
N VAL A 11 -0.03 -32.65 35.60
CA VAL A 11 -0.52 -32.97 34.25
C VAL A 11 -0.20 -31.79 33.35
N ALA A 12 0.83 -31.91 32.51
CA ALA A 12 1.10 -30.97 31.43
C ALA A 12 0.05 -31.16 30.33
N ALA A 13 -0.91 -30.26 30.26
CA ALA A 13 -1.82 -30.16 29.10
C ALA A 13 -1.03 -29.62 27.90
N ALA A 14 -0.75 -30.45 26.92
CA ALA A 14 -0.21 -30.02 25.64
C ALA A 14 -1.31 -29.21 24.91
N LEU A 15 -1.12 -27.90 24.83
CA LEU A 15 -1.88 -27.02 23.95
C LEU A 15 -1.49 -27.36 22.52
N THR A 16 -2.32 -28.09 21.81
CA THR A 16 -2.22 -28.24 20.36
C THR A 16 -2.61 -26.90 19.72
N VAL A 17 -1.61 -26.16 19.28
CA VAL A 17 -1.81 -25.00 18.40
C VAL A 17 -2.37 -25.57 17.08
N PRO A 18 -3.59 -25.18 16.64
CA PRO A 18 -4.07 -25.60 15.32
C PRO A 18 -3.08 -25.08 14.26
N SER A 19 -2.55 -26.00 13.44
CA SER A 19 -1.77 -25.62 12.27
C SER A 19 -2.66 -24.79 11.37
N ALA A 20 -2.25 -23.56 11.05
CA ALA A 20 -2.90 -22.76 10.02
C ALA A 20 -3.02 -23.58 8.73
N PRO A 21 -4.14 -23.50 8.00
CA PRO A 21 -4.25 -24.15 6.70
C PRO A 21 -3.10 -23.66 5.82
N ALA A 22 -2.41 -24.61 5.18
CA ALA A 22 -1.38 -24.28 4.20
C ALA A 22 -2.02 -23.35 3.15
N ALA A 23 -1.46 -22.15 3.00
CA ALA A 23 -1.83 -21.26 1.91
C ALA A 23 -1.64 -22.05 0.60
N ALA A 24 -2.58 -21.91 -0.34
CA ALA A 24 -2.38 -22.42 -1.69
C ALA A 24 -1.06 -21.80 -2.19
N GLU A 25 -0.08 -22.65 -2.52
CA GLU A 25 1.25 -22.24 -2.95
C GLU A 25 1.14 -21.49 -4.28
N GLY A 26 0.88 -20.17 -4.22
CA GLY A 26 1.01 -19.27 -5.33
C GLY A 26 2.50 -19.06 -5.58
N HIS A 27 3.02 -19.57 -6.69
CA HIS A 27 4.40 -19.30 -7.08
C HIS A 27 4.55 -17.82 -7.45
N VAL A 28 5.49 -17.12 -6.81
CA VAL A 28 5.85 -15.74 -7.19
C VAL A 28 6.67 -15.80 -8.48
N GLU A 29 6.27 -15.02 -9.47
CA GLU A 29 7.01 -14.89 -10.73
C GLU A 29 7.33 -13.42 -11.04
N THR A 30 8.48 -13.17 -11.65
CA THR A 30 8.83 -11.83 -12.14
C THR A 30 8.04 -11.56 -13.43
N PHE A 31 7.19 -10.52 -13.39
CA PHE A 31 6.49 -10.04 -14.57
C PHE A 31 7.36 -9.09 -15.40
N VAL A 32 7.98 -8.10 -14.74
CA VAL A 32 8.91 -7.14 -15.36
C VAL A 32 9.97 -6.78 -14.34
N ALA A 33 11.24 -6.83 -14.74
CA ALA A 33 12.36 -6.32 -13.95
C ALA A 33 12.70 -4.90 -14.39
N PHE A 34 13.25 -4.10 -13.46
CA PHE A 34 13.69 -2.72 -13.68
C PHE A 34 15.18 -2.57 -13.45
N ASP A 35 15.74 -1.47 -13.97
CA ASP A 35 17.17 -1.16 -13.84
C ASP A 35 17.44 -0.30 -12.59
N PRO A 36 18.05 -0.85 -11.53
CA PRO A 36 18.40 -0.07 -10.36
C PRO A 36 19.44 1.03 -10.65
N ALA A 37 20.29 0.88 -11.69
CA ALA A 37 21.25 1.89 -12.07
C ALA A 37 20.59 3.11 -12.75
N ALA A 38 19.42 2.93 -13.35
CA ALA A 38 18.57 3.99 -13.87
C ALA A 38 17.68 4.64 -12.80
N GLY A 39 17.73 4.17 -11.55
CA GLY A 39 16.87 4.65 -10.46
C GLY A 39 15.43 4.16 -10.59
N GLU A 40 15.20 3.04 -11.24
CA GLU A 40 13.88 2.48 -11.49
C GLU A 40 13.46 1.52 -10.37
N PHE A 41 12.95 2.07 -9.28
CA PHE A 41 12.44 1.29 -8.15
C PHE A 41 10.92 1.45 -8.05
N PRO A 42 10.12 0.38 -8.28
CA PRO A 42 8.66 0.46 -8.28
C PRO A 42 8.14 0.63 -6.85
N GLU A 43 7.41 1.73 -6.59
CA GLU A 43 6.84 2.02 -5.27
C GLU A 43 5.33 1.80 -5.26
N GLY A 44 4.56 2.61 -6.00
CA GLY A 44 3.12 2.47 -6.16
C GLY A 44 2.75 1.59 -7.34
N ILE A 45 1.62 0.89 -7.26
CA ILE A 45 1.12 0.03 -8.33
C ILE A 45 -0.40 0.12 -8.46
N ALA A 46 -0.90 0.24 -9.69
CA ALA A 46 -2.32 0.14 -10.01
C ALA A 46 -2.53 -0.61 -11.32
N VAL A 47 -3.71 -1.19 -11.51
CA VAL A 47 -4.06 -1.91 -12.74
C VAL A 47 -5.33 -1.30 -13.32
N ASP A 48 -5.35 -0.96 -14.60
CA ASP A 48 -6.56 -0.45 -15.28
C ASP A 48 -7.48 -1.61 -15.72
N LYS A 49 -8.68 -1.24 -16.22
CA LYS A 49 -9.67 -2.22 -16.71
C LYS A 49 -9.22 -3.02 -17.95
N ARG A 50 -8.18 -2.57 -18.65
CA ARG A 50 -7.60 -3.23 -19.82
C ARG A 50 -6.48 -4.21 -19.44
N GLY A 51 -6.12 -4.25 -18.14
CA GLY A 51 -5.04 -5.07 -17.59
C GLY A 51 -3.65 -4.43 -17.71
N ASN A 52 -3.55 -3.14 -18.11
CA ASN A 52 -2.27 -2.45 -18.01
C ASN A 52 -1.95 -2.20 -16.54
N VAL A 53 -0.71 -2.47 -16.17
CA VAL A 53 -0.15 -2.19 -14.86
C VAL A 53 0.58 -0.85 -14.93
N TYR A 54 0.29 0.03 -14.00
CA TYR A 54 0.97 1.32 -13.84
C TYR A 54 1.79 1.28 -12.57
N VAL A 55 3.04 1.67 -12.65
CA VAL A 55 3.95 1.75 -11.50
C VAL A 55 4.62 3.11 -11.45
N SER A 56 4.75 3.66 -10.27
CA SER A 56 5.62 4.78 -10.01
C SER A 56 7.05 4.28 -9.81
N LEU A 57 8.01 4.93 -10.45
CA LEU A 57 9.44 4.59 -10.38
C LEU A 57 10.19 5.71 -9.66
N ILE A 58 10.81 5.41 -8.55
CA ILE A 58 11.57 6.37 -7.75
C ILE A 58 13.01 5.87 -7.53
N PRO A 59 14.02 6.74 -7.56
CA PRO A 59 13.98 8.20 -7.82
C PRO A 59 13.95 8.59 -9.31
N ALA A 60 13.68 7.68 -10.25
CA ALA A 60 13.55 8.04 -11.68
C ALA A 60 12.43 9.07 -11.94
N ASN A 61 11.52 9.26 -10.98
CA ASN A 61 10.43 10.24 -11.03
C ASN A 61 9.47 10.07 -12.22
N GLN A 62 9.16 8.83 -12.54
CA GLN A 62 8.33 8.46 -13.69
C GLN A 62 7.14 7.60 -13.28
N ILE A 63 6.10 7.61 -14.11
CA ILE A 63 5.09 6.54 -14.12
C ILE A 63 5.32 5.70 -15.38
N CYS A 64 5.57 4.41 -15.18
CA CYS A 64 5.69 3.43 -16.24
C CYS A 64 4.36 2.67 -16.37
N ARG A 65 3.87 2.54 -17.62
CA ARG A 65 2.80 1.62 -17.98
C ARG A 65 3.40 0.33 -18.52
N ILE A 66 2.95 -0.79 -18.01
CA ILE A 66 3.30 -2.13 -18.44
C ILE A 66 2.05 -2.77 -19.06
N ALA A 67 2.08 -3.05 -20.37
CA ALA A 67 0.99 -3.75 -21.04
C ALA A 67 0.88 -5.21 -20.55
N PRO A 68 -0.26 -5.91 -20.77
CA PRO A 68 -0.38 -7.33 -20.43
C PRO A 68 0.68 -8.23 -21.09
N SER A 69 1.29 -7.79 -22.20
CA SER A 69 2.41 -8.47 -22.87
C SER A 69 3.77 -8.26 -22.19
N GLY A 70 3.86 -7.40 -21.15
CA GLY A 70 5.12 -6.99 -20.54
C GLY A 70 5.79 -5.78 -21.21
N ALA A 71 5.24 -5.25 -22.31
CA ALA A 71 5.81 -4.08 -22.97
C ALA A 71 5.65 -2.83 -22.11
N GLN A 72 6.76 -2.09 -21.91
CA GLN A 72 6.86 -0.93 -21.03
C GLN A 72 6.83 0.37 -21.82
N SER A 73 6.26 1.43 -21.23
CA SER A 73 6.30 2.80 -21.74
C SER A 73 6.17 3.80 -20.59
N VAL A 74 6.99 4.85 -20.59
CA VAL A 74 6.82 6.00 -19.70
C VAL A 74 5.58 6.78 -20.12
N VAL A 75 4.69 7.07 -19.18
CA VAL A 75 3.43 7.79 -19.43
C VAL A 75 3.39 9.15 -18.73
N ALA A 76 4.25 9.39 -17.75
CA ALA A 76 4.43 10.70 -17.11
C ALA A 76 5.81 10.80 -16.47
N GLU A 77 6.31 12.03 -16.40
CA GLU A 77 7.53 12.39 -15.68
C GLU A 77 7.23 13.54 -14.72
N PHE A 78 7.95 13.59 -13.59
CA PHE A 78 7.75 14.59 -12.55
C PHE A 78 9.07 15.31 -12.27
N ASP A 79 9.04 16.63 -12.31
CA ASP A 79 10.13 17.46 -11.83
C ASP A 79 10.01 17.59 -10.29
N ALA A 80 10.36 16.51 -9.62
CA ALA A 80 10.26 16.38 -8.17
C ALA A 80 11.64 16.04 -7.59
N PRO A 81 12.19 16.83 -6.66
CA PRO A 81 13.47 16.51 -6.06
C PRO A 81 13.38 15.26 -5.19
N GLY A 82 14.38 14.38 -5.31
CA GLY A 82 14.48 13.17 -4.50
C GLY A 82 13.47 12.06 -4.86
N LEU A 83 12.75 11.53 -3.87
CA LEU A 83 11.70 10.54 -4.10
C LEU A 83 10.40 11.28 -4.49
N GLY A 84 9.93 11.09 -5.69
CA GLY A 84 8.80 11.81 -6.26
C GLY A 84 7.48 11.04 -6.16
N PRO A 85 7.01 10.41 -7.27
CA PRO A 85 5.73 9.70 -7.30
C PRO A 85 5.76 8.44 -6.44
N ALA A 86 4.77 8.30 -5.56
CA ALA A 86 4.58 7.16 -4.67
C ALA A 86 3.30 6.40 -5.06
N GLY A 87 2.39 6.15 -4.15
CA GLY A 87 1.15 5.42 -4.40
C GLY A 87 0.27 6.08 -5.46
N LEU A 88 -0.41 5.26 -6.26
CA LEU A 88 -1.23 5.73 -7.36
C LEU A 88 -2.53 4.92 -7.56
N ALA A 89 -3.53 5.57 -8.15
CA ALA A 89 -4.79 4.93 -8.54
C ALA A 89 -5.19 5.34 -9.96
N VAL A 90 -5.85 4.44 -10.68
CA VAL A 90 -6.36 4.67 -12.03
C VAL A 90 -7.88 4.56 -12.01
N ASN A 91 -8.59 5.59 -12.50
CA ASN A 91 -10.03 5.56 -12.59
C ASN A 91 -10.53 4.82 -13.86
N ALA A 92 -11.86 4.63 -13.96
CA ALA A 92 -12.46 3.92 -15.09
C ALA A 92 -12.24 4.60 -16.45
N LYS A 93 -11.83 5.88 -16.49
CA LYS A 93 -11.52 6.65 -17.70
C LYS A 93 -10.05 6.60 -18.09
N GLY A 94 -9.19 5.93 -17.31
CA GLY A 94 -7.74 5.88 -17.56
C GLY A 94 -6.96 7.05 -16.96
N THR A 95 -7.61 7.99 -16.26
CA THR A 95 -6.93 9.06 -15.54
C THR A 95 -6.19 8.48 -14.34
N ILE A 96 -4.91 8.80 -14.19
CA ILE A 96 -4.09 8.39 -13.06
C ILE A 96 -4.10 9.51 -12.02
N TYR A 97 -4.25 9.15 -10.76
CA TYR A 97 -4.01 10.01 -9.61
C TYR A 97 -2.81 9.45 -8.86
N VAL A 98 -1.88 10.30 -8.49
CA VAL A 98 -0.62 9.89 -7.85
C VAL A 98 -0.23 10.85 -6.74
N ALA A 99 0.19 10.31 -5.61
CA ALA A 99 0.82 11.05 -4.55
C ALA A 99 2.30 11.30 -4.91
N VAL A 100 2.75 12.55 -4.81
CA VAL A 100 4.13 12.95 -5.06
C VAL A 100 4.70 13.52 -3.77
N SER A 101 5.67 12.82 -3.17
CA SER A 101 6.22 13.19 -1.87
C SER A 101 7.32 14.25 -1.96
N SER A 102 8.10 14.25 -3.04
CA SER A 102 9.27 15.14 -3.23
C SER A 102 10.23 15.12 -2.03
N LEU A 103 10.52 13.91 -1.52
CA LEU A 103 11.35 13.71 -0.34
C LEU A 103 12.83 13.72 -0.70
N ASN A 104 13.56 14.66 -0.13
CA ASN A 104 15.02 14.63 -0.16
C ASN A 104 15.54 13.67 0.93
N LEU A 105 16.16 12.56 0.52
CA LEU A 105 16.66 11.55 1.46
C LEU A 105 17.81 12.05 2.35
N ALA A 106 18.57 13.07 1.93
CA ALA A 106 19.69 13.60 2.72
C ALA A 106 19.21 14.56 3.82
N THR A 107 18.27 15.47 3.48
CA THR A 107 17.74 16.45 4.45
C THR A 107 16.52 15.93 5.21
N ARG A 108 15.86 14.88 4.72
CA ARG A 108 14.60 14.36 5.24
C ARG A 108 13.43 15.33 5.15
N GLU A 109 13.52 16.29 4.24
CA GLU A 109 12.49 17.30 3.98
C GLU A 109 11.80 17.02 2.65
N THR A 110 10.53 17.41 2.56
CA THR A 110 9.73 17.36 1.34
C THR A 110 9.57 18.77 0.78
N ASP A 111 9.67 18.92 -0.55
CA ASP A 111 9.55 20.23 -1.19
C ASP A 111 8.08 20.63 -1.38
N PRO A 112 7.58 21.69 -0.70
CA PRO A 112 6.20 22.15 -0.83
C PRO A 112 5.86 22.72 -2.23
N ALA A 113 6.86 23.06 -3.04
CA ALA A 113 6.64 23.55 -4.39
C ALA A 113 6.16 22.42 -5.33
N THR A 114 6.61 21.19 -5.10
CA THR A 114 6.39 20.05 -6.00
C THR A 114 5.60 18.90 -5.36
N ARG A 115 5.62 18.74 -4.03
CA ARG A 115 4.81 17.71 -3.36
C ARG A 115 3.31 17.96 -3.49
N GLY A 116 2.51 16.90 -3.49
CA GLY A 116 1.04 16.98 -3.54
C GLY A 116 0.41 15.75 -4.18
N VAL A 117 -0.85 15.85 -4.52
CA VAL A 117 -1.54 14.85 -5.35
C VAL A 117 -1.67 15.41 -6.76
N TYR A 118 -1.28 14.60 -7.74
CA TYR A 118 -1.33 14.97 -9.15
C TYR A 118 -2.33 14.12 -9.90
N ARG A 119 -2.89 14.71 -10.96
CA ARG A 119 -3.68 14.02 -11.97
C ARG A 119 -2.86 13.95 -13.25
N VAL A 120 -2.76 12.75 -13.84
CA VAL A 120 -2.11 12.52 -15.14
C VAL A 120 -3.17 12.10 -16.13
N LEU A 121 -3.24 12.81 -17.24
CA LEU A 121 -4.16 12.59 -18.35
C LEU A 121 -3.56 11.58 -19.35
N GLU A 122 -4.40 11.08 -20.29
CA GLU A 122 -3.97 10.10 -21.31
C GLU A 122 -2.86 10.62 -22.24
N ASP A 123 -2.74 11.94 -22.41
CA ASP A 123 -1.67 12.58 -23.20
C ASP A 123 -0.35 12.76 -22.43
N GLY A 124 -0.27 12.29 -21.17
CA GLY A 124 0.89 12.42 -20.31
C GLY A 124 0.98 13.75 -19.55
N THR A 125 0.06 14.70 -19.80
CA THR A 125 0.02 15.96 -19.05
C THR A 125 -0.26 15.68 -17.58
N SER A 126 0.60 16.19 -16.67
CA SER A 126 0.40 16.09 -15.22
C SER A 126 0.06 17.47 -14.64
N GLU A 127 -0.92 17.52 -13.76
CA GLU A 127 -1.27 18.72 -13.01
C GLU A 127 -1.45 18.44 -11.53
N ARG A 128 -0.88 19.29 -10.68
CA ARG A 128 -1.11 19.19 -9.24
C ARG A 128 -2.50 19.65 -8.88
N LEU A 129 -3.21 18.84 -8.10
CA LEU A 129 -4.54 19.20 -7.62
C LEU A 129 -4.44 20.36 -6.61
N PRO A 130 -5.31 21.40 -6.73
CA PRO A 130 -5.23 22.56 -5.87
C PRO A 130 -5.28 22.23 -4.38
N GLY A 131 -4.49 22.95 -3.58
CA GLY A 131 -4.46 22.81 -2.12
C GLY A 131 -3.63 21.63 -1.60
N THR A 132 -3.27 20.64 -2.42
CA THR A 132 -2.55 19.44 -1.97
C THR A 132 -1.08 19.69 -1.62
N GLY A 133 -0.48 20.80 -2.06
CA GLY A 133 0.87 21.20 -1.62
C GLY A 133 0.98 21.48 -0.10
N ALA A 134 -0.15 21.61 0.60
CA ALA A 134 -0.19 21.73 2.06
C ALA A 134 0.01 20.40 2.81
N MET A 135 -0.06 19.26 2.12
CA MET A 135 0.30 17.94 2.68
C MET A 135 1.78 17.94 3.08
N LEU A 136 2.13 17.18 4.12
CA LEU A 136 3.53 17.07 4.57
C LEU A 136 4.28 15.97 3.83
N PHE A 137 3.65 14.79 3.70
CA PHE A 137 4.21 13.64 2.99
C PHE A 137 3.07 12.87 2.31
N PRO A 138 2.61 13.33 1.12
CA PRO A 138 1.67 12.56 0.32
C PRO A 138 2.26 11.19 -0.02
N ASN A 139 1.53 10.10 0.27
CA ASN A 139 2.05 8.74 0.10
C ASN A 139 1.19 7.88 -0.82
N ASP A 140 -0.08 7.64 -0.50
CA ASP A 140 -0.92 6.76 -1.31
C ASP A 140 -2.31 7.39 -1.55
N VAL A 141 -3.00 6.90 -2.59
CA VAL A 141 -4.30 7.45 -3.01
C VAL A 141 -5.31 6.36 -3.34
N THR A 142 -6.58 6.64 -3.04
CA THR A 142 -7.72 5.85 -3.51
C THR A 142 -8.86 6.74 -3.98
N LEU A 143 -9.81 6.17 -4.73
CA LEU A 143 -10.90 6.90 -5.37
C LEU A 143 -12.25 6.37 -4.91
N ASP A 144 -13.24 7.27 -4.74
CA ASP A 144 -14.62 6.85 -4.58
C ASP A 144 -15.43 6.98 -5.89
N LYS A 145 -16.65 6.42 -5.90
CA LYS A 145 -17.56 6.45 -7.05
C LYS A 145 -18.05 7.85 -7.39
N ARG A 146 -17.92 8.83 -6.49
CA ARG A 146 -18.28 10.24 -6.69
C ARG A 146 -17.14 11.03 -7.33
N GLY A 147 -15.96 10.39 -7.48
CA GLY A 147 -14.74 10.97 -8.03
C GLY A 147 -13.94 11.78 -7.01
N ASN A 148 -14.20 11.62 -5.71
CA ASN A 148 -13.29 12.14 -4.69
C ASN A 148 -12.02 11.30 -4.68
N VAL A 149 -10.89 11.96 -4.49
CA VAL A 149 -9.59 11.34 -4.22
C VAL A 149 -9.34 11.43 -2.71
N TYR A 150 -9.02 10.29 -2.11
CA TYR A 150 -8.55 10.24 -0.72
C TYR A 150 -7.06 9.93 -0.76
N ALA A 151 -6.27 10.71 -0.03
CA ALA A 151 -4.81 10.60 -0.02
C ALA A 151 -4.29 10.55 1.42
N THR A 152 -3.35 9.66 1.70
CA THR A 152 -2.65 9.63 2.98
C THR A 152 -1.54 10.67 3.03
N ASP A 153 -1.42 11.30 4.20
CA ASP A 153 -0.32 12.18 4.57
C ASP A 153 0.46 11.51 5.71
N THR A 154 1.50 10.81 5.34
CA THR A 154 2.21 9.89 6.23
C THR A 154 2.83 10.58 7.44
N SER A 155 3.50 11.71 7.22
CA SER A 155 4.17 12.46 8.32
C SER A 155 3.17 13.16 9.23
N ARG A 156 2.07 13.66 8.68
CA ARG A 156 0.99 14.25 9.46
C ARG A 156 0.19 13.19 10.23
N GLY A 157 0.09 11.98 9.69
CA GLY A 157 -0.80 10.94 10.17
C GLY A 157 -2.26 11.30 9.95
N ALA A 158 -2.62 11.60 8.70
CA ALA A 158 -3.95 12.08 8.32
C ALA A 158 -4.37 11.52 6.94
N VAL A 159 -5.67 11.60 6.66
CA VAL A 159 -6.23 11.39 5.32
C VAL A 159 -6.79 12.71 4.81
N TRP A 160 -6.42 13.07 3.60
CA TRP A 160 -6.97 14.20 2.88
C TRP A 160 -8.06 13.73 1.92
N ARG A 161 -9.06 14.59 1.67
CA ARG A 161 -10.05 14.42 0.61
C ARG A 161 -9.92 15.56 -0.39
N ILE A 162 -9.83 15.20 -1.66
CA ILE A 162 -9.80 16.13 -2.77
C ILE A 162 -11.08 15.90 -3.58
N SER A 163 -11.94 16.92 -3.65
CA SER A 163 -13.19 16.83 -4.40
C SER A 163 -12.95 16.88 -5.92
N PRO A 164 -13.87 16.37 -6.77
CA PRO A 164 -13.77 16.51 -8.21
C PRO A 164 -13.70 17.96 -8.70
N ARG A 165 -14.13 18.91 -7.86
CA ARG A 165 -14.06 20.36 -8.15
C ARG A 165 -12.72 20.98 -7.73
N GLY A 166 -11.79 20.19 -7.18
CA GLY A 166 -10.44 20.62 -6.82
C GLY A 166 -10.30 21.23 -5.42
N SER A 167 -11.30 21.13 -4.52
CA SER A 167 -11.07 21.52 -3.13
C SER A 167 -10.40 20.37 -2.37
N ALA A 168 -9.28 20.67 -1.70
CA ALA A 168 -8.56 19.73 -0.83
C ALA A 168 -8.71 20.13 0.63
N GLU A 169 -8.97 19.15 1.49
CA GLU A 169 -9.12 19.35 2.94
C GLU A 169 -8.56 18.16 3.71
N VAL A 170 -8.15 18.38 4.95
CA VAL A 170 -7.88 17.28 5.89
C VAL A 170 -9.22 16.65 6.24
N TRP A 171 -9.48 15.46 5.74
CA TRP A 171 -10.74 14.74 5.93
C TRP A 171 -10.78 13.97 7.25
N ALA A 172 -9.66 13.36 7.63
CA ALA A 172 -9.51 12.68 8.92
C ALA A 172 -8.12 12.95 9.51
N ASP A 173 -8.08 13.39 10.77
CA ASP A 173 -6.87 13.55 11.60
C ASP A 173 -7.17 12.89 12.95
N HIS A 174 -6.53 11.75 13.21
CA HIS A 174 -6.81 10.96 14.42
C HIS A 174 -5.54 10.28 14.94
N PRO A 175 -5.38 10.08 16.26
CA PRO A 175 -4.22 9.43 16.86
C PRO A 175 -3.89 8.02 16.30
N LEU A 176 -4.89 7.26 15.84
CA LEU A 176 -4.70 5.95 15.21
C LEU A 176 -3.97 6.02 13.86
N LEU A 177 -3.98 7.19 13.21
CA LEU A 177 -3.32 7.42 11.93
C LEU A 177 -1.88 7.93 12.09
N LYS A 178 -1.48 8.35 13.29
CA LYS A 178 -0.17 8.96 13.54
C LYS A 178 0.90 7.93 13.78
N GLY A 179 2.06 8.13 13.16
CA GLY A 179 3.28 7.41 13.48
C GLY A 179 3.94 7.94 14.76
N SER A 180 4.93 7.24 15.22
CA SER A 180 5.70 7.55 16.45
C SER A 180 7.11 8.08 16.17
N GLY A 181 7.61 7.92 14.92
CA GLY A 181 9.00 8.17 14.56
C GLY A 181 9.94 7.01 14.91
N ALA A 182 9.39 5.85 15.28
CA ALA A 182 10.18 4.69 15.76
C ALA A 182 11.11 4.12 14.69
N PHE A 183 10.83 4.31 13.40
CA PHE A 183 11.70 3.83 12.32
C PHE A 183 12.95 4.68 12.12
N GLY A 184 13.05 5.84 12.78
CA GLY A 184 14.25 6.67 12.74
C GLY A 184 14.50 7.40 11.40
N PHE A 185 13.50 7.55 10.55
CA PHE A 185 13.61 8.28 9.29
C PHE A 185 13.67 9.81 9.45
N GLY A 186 13.60 10.32 10.68
CA GLY A 186 13.58 11.76 10.97
C GLY A 186 12.18 12.37 10.97
N PHE A 187 11.16 11.60 10.59
CA PHE A 187 9.75 11.96 10.66
C PHE A 187 8.90 10.71 10.94
N PRO A 188 7.68 10.87 11.49
CA PRO A 188 6.78 9.74 11.74
C PRO A 188 6.28 9.10 10.44
N ILE A 189 6.17 7.77 10.42
CA ILE A 189 5.55 7.02 9.32
C ILE A 189 4.23 6.44 9.82
N GLY A 190 3.18 7.26 9.76
CA GLY A 190 1.83 6.90 10.18
C GLY A 190 0.98 6.32 9.06
N ALA A 191 -0.08 7.06 8.69
CA ALA A 191 -1.00 6.70 7.61
C ALA A 191 -0.24 6.52 6.28
N ASN A 192 -0.30 5.32 5.71
CA ASN A 192 0.43 4.92 4.51
C ASN A 192 -0.55 4.33 3.48
N GLY A 193 -0.53 3.03 3.21
CA GLY A 193 -1.43 2.40 2.24
C GLY A 193 -2.90 2.69 2.52
N ILE A 194 -3.67 2.93 1.46
CA ILE A 194 -5.09 3.30 1.55
C ILE A 194 -5.93 2.53 0.54
N ALA A 195 -7.09 2.03 0.99
CA ALA A 195 -8.05 1.37 0.12
C ALA A 195 -9.50 1.77 0.48
N LEU A 196 -10.39 1.69 -0.50
CA LEU A 196 -11.83 1.92 -0.29
C LEU A 196 -12.61 0.60 -0.33
N ARG A 197 -13.37 0.31 0.71
CA ARG A 197 -14.32 -0.80 0.79
C ARG A 197 -15.73 -0.24 0.98
N HIS A 198 -16.56 -0.29 -0.06
CA HIS A 198 -17.91 0.32 -0.04
C HIS A 198 -17.84 1.82 0.31
N ASN A 199 -18.26 2.19 1.51
CA ASN A 199 -18.22 3.55 2.05
C ASN A 199 -17.24 3.65 3.24
N THR A 200 -16.18 2.86 3.26
CA THR A 200 -15.20 2.85 4.34
C THR A 200 -13.80 2.94 3.76
N ILE A 201 -13.07 3.95 4.14
CA ILE A 201 -11.64 4.07 3.87
C ILE A 201 -10.90 3.19 4.88
N ILE A 202 -10.01 2.34 4.37
CA ILE A 202 -9.10 1.52 5.18
C ILE A 202 -7.70 2.09 5.01
N VAL A 203 -7.02 2.34 6.12
CA VAL A 203 -5.66 2.91 6.14
C VAL A 203 -4.74 2.02 6.94
N ALA A 204 -3.56 1.73 6.40
CA ALA A 204 -2.48 1.11 7.13
C ALA A 204 -1.69 2.16 7.91
N ASN A 205 -1.37 1.89 9.18
CA ASN A 205 -0.39 2.65 9.95
C ASN A 205 0.89 1.83 10.04
N THR A 206 1.92 2.26 9.31
CA THR A 206 3.15 1.51 9.10
C THR A 206 3.91 1.23 10.39
N GLU A 207 4.16 2.25 11.21
CA GLU A 207 4.97 2.08 12.44
C GLU A 207 4.25 1.32 13.54
N ARG A 208 2.93 1.47 13.63
CA ARG A 208 2.15 0.87 14.70
C ARG A 208 1.58 -0.50 14.36
N GLY A 209 1.70 -0.93 13.10
CA GLY A 209 1.13 -2.22 12.67
C GLY A 209 -0.39 -2.27 12.84
N LEU A 210 -1.08 -1.18 12.46
CA LEU A 210 -2.54 -1.06 12.54
C LEU A 210 -3.16 -1.03 11.14
N LEU A 211 -4.36 -1.60 11.04
CA LEU A 211 -5.31 -1.30 9.97
C LEU A 211 -6.50 -0.56 10.59
N VAL A 212 -6.78 0.64 10.08
CA VAL A 212 -7.81 1.54 10.62
C VAL A 212 -8.91 1.72 9.59
N ALA A 213 -10.16 1.51 9.99
CA ALA A 213 -11.35 1.78 9.18
C ALA A 213 -11.93 3.14 9.53
N LEU A 214 -12.25 3.92 8.52
CA LEU A 214 -12.82 5.27 8.58
C LEU A 214 -14.09 5.30 7.73
N PRO A 215 -15.28 5.22 8.32
CA PRO A 215 -16.54 5.32 7.56
C PRO A 215 -16.65 6.68 6.85
N ILE A 216 -17.19 6.67 5.64
CA ILE A 216 -17.64 7.89 4.94
C ILE A 216 -19.12 8.06 5.28
N GLU A 217 -19.43 9.08 6.05
CA GLU A 217 -20.80 9.38 6.46
C GLU A 217 -21.66 9.87 5.27
N PRO A 218 -23.00 9.86 5.38
CA PRO A 218 -23.88 10.29 4.28
C PRO A 218 -23.62 11.72 3.78
N ASP A 219 -23.17 12.62 4.66
CA ASP A 219 -22.78 14.00 4.33
C ASP A 219 -21.35 14.10 3.74
N GLY A 220 -20.62 12.98 3.70
CA GLY A 220 -19.25 12.86 3.21
C GLY A 220 -18.17 13.16 4.25
N SER A 221 -18.51 13.46 5.49
CA SER A 221 -17.54 13.58 6.58
C SER A 221 -16.94 12.24 6.99
N ALA A 222 -15.84 12.27 7.73
CA ALA A 222 -15.26 11.07 8.32
C ALA A 222 -16.03 10.65 9.56
N GLY A 223 -16.44 9.40 9.62
CA GLY A 223 -17.00 8.77 10.79
C GLY A 223 -15.92 8.41 11.82
N ALA A 224 -16.35 7.88 12.97
CA ALA A 224 -15.43 7.46 14.02
C ALA A 224 -14.51 6.32 13.55
N PRO A 225 -13.17 6.48 13.67
CA PRO A 225 -12.23 5.44 13.25
C PRO A 225 -12.29 4.24 14.20
N THR A 226 -12.13 3.04 13.62
CA THR A 226 -12.04 1.78 14.35
C THR A 226 -10.81 1.00 13.91
N VAL A 227 -10.21 0.24 14.84
CA VAL A 227 -9.10 -0.67 14.52
C VAL A 227 -9.69 -1.97 13.98
N LEU A 228 -9.30 -2.35 12.75
CA LEU A 228 -9.65 -3.62 12.13
C LEU A 228 -8.70 -4.73 12.53
N ALA A 229 -7.41 -4.42 12.62
CA ALA A 229 -6.37 -5.33 13.03
C ALA A 229 -5.20 -4.56 13.66
N GLU A 230 -4.55 -5.17 14.64
CA GLU A 230 -3.32 -4.70 15.27
C GLU A 230 -2.41 -5.89 15.54
N SER A 231 -1.19 -5.87 14.99
CA SER A 231 -0.26 -6.97 15.16
C SER A 231 1.18 -6.53 14.85
N PRO A 232 2.20 -7.08 15.53
CA PRO A 232 3.60 -6.94 15.13
C PRO A 232 3.87 -7.42 13.69
N ALA A 233 3.08 -8.38 13.18
CA ALA A 233 3.18 -8.85 11.81
C ALA A 233 2.77 -7.79 10.78
N LEU A 234 2.04 -6.75 11.18
CA LEU A 234 1.62 -5.62 10.36
C LEU A 234 2.58 -4.43 10.42
N VAL A 235 3.59 -4.46 11.30
CA VAL A 235 4.60 -3.39 11.36
C VAL A 235 5.39 -3.37 10.06
N GLY A 236 5.43 -2.20 9.42
CA GLY A 236 6.02 -2.03 8.10
C GLY A 236 5.04 -2.25 6.94
N THR A 237 3.72 -2.34 7.22
CA THR A 237 2.71 -2.33 6.16
C THR A 237 2.84 -1.04 5.35
N ASP A 238 2.95 -1.22 4.03
CA ASP A 238 2.99 -0.13 3.06
C ASP A 238 1.67 -0.10 2.29
N GLY A 239 1.61 -0.46 1.03
CA GLY A 239 0.37 -0.47 0.25
C GLY A 239 -0.55 -1.66 0.54
N ILE A 240 -1.85 -1.46 0.35
CA ILE A 240 -2.89 -2.46 0.60
C ILE A 240 -3.87 -2.60 -0.58
N ALA A 241 -4.41 -3.80 -0.76
CA ALA A 241 -5.48 -4.09 -1.72
C ALA A 241 -6.57 -4.97 -1.08
N LEU A 242 -7.75 -4.98 -1.68
CA LEU A 242 -8.92 -5.73 -1.17
C LEU A 242 -9.39 -6.76 -2.20
N ASP A 243 -9.84 -7.92 -1.72
CA ASP A 243 -10.59 -8.87 -2.52
C ASP A 243 -12.11 -8.64 -2.44
N VAL A 244 -12.88 -9.43 -3.20
CA VAL A 244 -14.35 -9.35 -3.22
C VAL A 244 -15.01 -9.73 -1.88
N HIS A 245 -14.32 -10.45 -1.01
CA HIS A 245 -14.79 -10.85 0.33
C HIS A 245 -14.43 -9.80 1.38
N GLY A 246 -13.57 -8.84 1.02
CA GLY A 246 -13.09 -7.76 1.88
C GLY A 246 -11.90 -8.17 2.73
N ASN A 247 -11.21 -9.27 2.40
CA ASN A 247 -9.91 -9.56 2.95
C ASN A 247 -8.90 -8.52 2.44
N ILE A 248 -7.92 -8.18 3.28
CA ILE A 248 -6.93 -7.16 3.00
C ILE A 248 -5.62 -7.86 2.65
N TYR A 249 -5.02 -7.49 1.53
CA TYR A 249 -3.71 -7.94 1.11
C TYR A 249 -2.71 -6.80 1.27
N ALA A 250 -1.55 -7.07 1.84
CA ALA A 250 -0.59 -6.03 2.23
C ALA A 250 0.85 -6.40 1.88
N GLY A 251 1.61 -5.42 1.39
CA GLY A 251 3.06 -5.45 1.32
C GLY A 251 3.67 -5.05 2.66
N ILE A 252 4.55 -5.89 3.21
CA ILE A 252 5.26 -5.62 4.46
C ILE A 252 6.75 -5.47 4.14
N GLY A 253 7.14 -4.28 3.69
CA GLY A 253 8.47 -4.02 3.14
C GLY A 253 9.62 -4.40 4.09
N VAL A 254 9.55 -3.96 5.34
CA VAL A 254 10.61 -4.23 6.34
C VAL A 254 10.72 -5.69 6.76
N GLN A 255 9.72 -6.52 6.44
CA GLN A 255 9.70 -7.95 6.77
C GLN A 255 9.83 -8.85 5.52
N ASN A 256 9.91 -8.27 4.32
CA ASN A 256 9.94 -8.98 3.04
C ASN A 256 8.79 -9.98 2.91
N LYS A 257 7.55 -9.54 3.15
CA LYS A 257 6.36 -10.40 3.13
C LYS A 257 5.21 -9.79 2.35
N ILE A 258 4.43 -10.66 1.73
CA ILE A 258 3.05 -10.38 1.35
C ILE A 258 2.15 -11.19 2.27
N ILE A 259 1.17 -10.54 2.87
CA ILE A 259 0.22 -11.17 3.78
C ILE A 259 -1.23 -10.91 3.35
N ARG A 260 -2.13 -11.78 3.79
CA ARG A 260 -3.57 -11.57 3.77
C ARG A 260 -4.10 -11.48 5.19
N ILE A 261 -4.96 -10.52 5.43
CA ILE A 261 -5.69 -10.35 6.68
C ILE A 261 -7.16 -10.64 6.38
N ASP A 262 -7.70 -11.68 6.99
CA ASP A 262 -9.08 -12.12 6.81
C ASP A 262 -10.06 -11.27 7.63
N GLY A 263 -11.36 -11.38 7.37
CA GLY A 263 -12.39 -10.57 8.02
C GLY A 263 -12.52 -10.81 9.54
N ASP A 264 -11.98 -11.90 10.07
CA ASP A 264 -11.89 -12.21 11.50
C ASP A 264 -10.60 -11.71 12.15
N GLY A 265 -9.71 -11.05 11.36
CA GLY A 265 -8.41 -10.53 11.81
C GLY A 265 -7.27 -11.54 11.77
N SER A 266 -7.50 -12.77 11.31
CA SER A 266 -6.42 -13.74 11.11
C SER A 266 -5.48 -13.32 10.00
N ILE A 267 -4.17 -13.60 10.18
CA ILE A 267 -3.11 -13.19 9.26
C ILE A 267 -2.50 -14.44 8.62
N VAL A 268 -2.49 -14.47 7.29
CA VAL A 268 -1.89 -15.52 6.47
C VAL A 268 -0.70 -14.95 5.70
N ILE A 269 0.46 -15.56 5.81
CA ILE A 269 1.64 -15.22 5.00
C ILE A 269 1.47 -15.90 3.64
N LEU A 270 1.51 -15.13 2.56
CA LEU A 270 1.34 -15.61 1.18
C LEU A 270 2.68 -15.80 0.46
N ALA A 271 3.65 -14.94 0.75
CA ALA A 271 5.00 -15.02 0.19
C ALA A 271 6.00 -14.33 1.11
N THR A 272 7.29 -14.69 0.98
CA THR A 272 8.40 -14.22 1.79
C THR A 272 9.63 -13.88 0.95
N ALA A 273 10.74 -13.51 1.57
CA ALA A 273 12.03 -13.32 0.90
C ALA A 273 12.50 -14.60 0.17
N GLU A 274 12.14 -15.79 0.64
CA GLU A 274 12.49 -17.07 -0.01
C GLU A 274 11.82 -17.22 -1.37
N ASP A 275 10.68 -16.54 -1.58
CA ASP A 275 9.93 -16.48 -2.83
C ASP A 275 10.40 -15.34 -3.75
N GLY A 276 11.48 -14.62 -3.40
CA GLY A 276 12.05 -13.52 -4.17
C GLY A 276 11.54 -12.12 -3.79
N LEU A 277 10.79 -11.99 -2.70
CA LEU A 277 10.38 -10.67 -2.21
C LEU A 277 11.59 -9.91 -1.64
N ASN A 278 11.70 -8.64 -2.04
CA ASN A 278 12.74 -7.73 -1.59
C ASN A 278 12.13 -6.35 -1.37
N GLN A 279 11.74 -6.06 -0.13
CA GLN A 279 11.06 -4.83 0.29
C GLN A 279 9.79 -4.55 -0.55
N PRO A 280 8.81 -5.47 -0.62
CA PRO A 280 7.58 -5.20 -1.34
C PRO A 280 6.86 -4.01 -0.71
N SER A 281 6.55 -2.97 -1.54
CA SER A 281 5.82 -1.78 -1.10
C SER A 281 4.32 -1.96 -1.29
N THR A 282 3.85 -1.91 -2.52
CA THR A 282 2.43 -1.86 -2.83
C THR A 282 1.97 -3.07 -3.60
N VAL A 283 0.69 -3.43 -3.44
CA VAL A 283 0.04 -4.54 -4.13
C VAL A 283 -1.23 -4.08 -4.84
N ALA A 284 -1.53 -4.67 -6.00
CA ALA A 284 -2.78 -4.42 -6.72
C ALA A 284 -3.28 -5.68 -7.40
N PHE A 285 -4.61 -5.91 -7.36
CA PHE A 285 -5.21 -6.99 -8.12
C PHE A 285 -5.26 -6.69 -9.62
N GLY A 286 -5.00 -7.71 -10.41
CA GLY A 286 -5.28 -7.69 -11.84
C GLY A 286 -6.76 -7.57 -12.14
N THR A 287 -7.10 -7.14 -13.35
CA THR A 287 -8.50 -6.86 -13.77
C THR A 287 -8.98 -7.76 -14.90
N GLY A 288 -8.08 -8.30 -15.72
CA GLY A 288 -8.41 -9.25 -16.79
C GLY A 288 -8.95 -10.58 -16.27
N ARG A 289 -9.68 -11.32 -17.09
CA ARG A 289 -10.25 -12.63 -16.69
C ARG A 289 -9.19 -13.61 -16.16
N SER A 290 -8.00 -13.62 -16.74
CA SER A 290 -6.86 -14.46 -16.32
C SER A 290 -6.17 -13.95 -15.06
N GLU A 291 -6.19 -12.62 -14.82
CA GLU A 291 -5.35 -11.98 -13.81
C GLU A 291 -6.13 -11.48 -12.58
N ARG A 292 -7.48 -11.57 -12.59
CA ARG A 292 -8.29 -11.03 -11.49
C ARG A 292 -8.04 -11.68 -10.13
N LYS A 293 -7.41 -12.86 -10.13
CA LYS A 293 -7.01 -13.62 -8.94
C LYS A 293 -5.50 -13.57 -8.68
N THR A 294 -4.82 -12.64 -9.33
CA THR A 294 -3.38 -12.41 -9.21
C THR A 294 -3.14 -11.05 -8.58
N LEU A 295 -2.29 -11.00 -7.58
CA LEU A 295 -1.69 -9.76 -7.10
C LEU A 295 -0.49 -9.42 -7.96
N PHE A 296 -0.43 -8.18 -8.44
CA PHE A 296 0.79 -7.55 -8.88
C PHE A 296 1.44 -6.88 -7.68
N VAL A 297 2.72 -7.10 -7.50
CA VAL A 297 3.50 -6.62 -6.34
C VAL A 297 4.59 -5.69 -6.83
N ALA A 298 4.66 -4.49 -6.31
CA ALA A 298 5.81 -3.60 -6.47
C ALA A 298 6.93 -4.10 -5.54
N ASN A 299 7.90 -4.83 -6.09
CA ASN A 299 9.09 -5.31 -5.37
C ASN A 299 10.12 -4.20 -5.35
N PHE A 300 9.97 -3.29 -4.39
CA PHE A 300 10.61 -1.97 -4.35
C PHE A 300 12.14 -2.03 -4.26
N SER A 301 12.65 -2.76 -3.30
CA SER A 301 14.08 -3.06 -3.05
C SER A 301 15.08 -1.89 -2.97
N LEU A 302 14.62 -0.63 -2.87
CA LEU A 302 15.47 0.57 -2.88
C LEU A 302 16.52 0.58 -1.75
N LEU A 303 16.13 0.12 -0.57
CA LEU A 303 17.01 0.11 0.62
C LEU A 303 17.75 -1.21 0.79
N SER A 304 17.65 -2.13 -0.19
CA SER A 304 18.31 -3.42 -0.16
C SER A 304 19.79 -3.29 -0.53
N PRO A 305 20.70 -4.01 0.13
CA PRO A 305 22.10 -4.09 -0.27
C PRO A 305 22.30 -4.82 -1.60
N ALA A 306 21.31 -5.61 -2.04
CA ALA A 306 21.28 -6.31 -3.32
C ALA A 306 19.92 -6.05 -3.98
N PRO A 307 19.74 -4.88 -4.63
CA PRO A 307 18.44 -4.50 -5.17
C PRO A 307 18.02 -5.37 -6.36
N THR A 308 16.75 -5.77 -6.35
CA THR A 308 16.08 -6.54 -7.41
C THR A 308 14.71 -5.91 -7.72
N PRO A 309 14.69 -4.63 -8.19
CA PRO A 309 13.43 -3.94 -8.43
C PRO A 309 12.65 -4.62 -9.56
N ALA A 310 11.37 -4.90 -9.28
CA ALA A 310 10.53 -5.64 -10.24
C ALA A 310 9.04 -5.42 -9.95
N VAL A 311 8.21 -5.67 -10.94
CA VAL A 311 6.82 -6.06 -10.71
C VAL A 311 6.75 -7.57 -10.70
N LEU A 312 6.23 -8.13 -9.60
CA LEU A 312 6.01 -9.56 -9.46
C LEU A 312 4.52 -9.88 -9.60
N LYS A 313 4.22 -11.14 -9.93
CA LYS A 313 2.89 -11.73 -9.92
C LYS A 313 2.81 -12.79 -8.82
N LEU A 314 1.74 -12.75 -8.05
CA LEU A 314 1.42 -13.73 -7.01
C LEU A 314 -0.04 -14.18 -7.18
N PRO A 315 -0.32 -15.37 -7.69
CA PRO A 315 -1.66 -15.94 -7.70
C PRO A 315 -2.15 -16.17 -6.26
N VAL A 316 -3.34 -15.64 -5.93
CA VAL A 316 -3.89 -15.71 -4.56
C VAL A 316 -5.23 -16.46 -4.47
N GLY A 317 -5.75 -16.95 -5.61
CA GLY A 317 -6.96 -17.75 -5.67
C GLY A 317 -8.27 -16.96 -5.58
N GLU A 318 -8.28 -15.79 -4.94
CA GLU A 318 -9.45 -14.93 -4.78
C GLU A 318 -9.41 -13.72 -5.70
N PRO A 319 -10.54 -13.29 -6.29
CA PRO A 319 -10.57 -12.14 -7.17
C PRO A 319 -10.53 -10.83 -6.38
N GLY A 320 -9.81 -9.84 -6.92
CA GLY A 320 -9.78 -8.49 -6.38
C GLY A 320 -11.14 -7.80 -6.42
N GLN A 321 -11.35 -6.86 -5.49
CA GLN A 321 -12.53 -6.00 -5.48
C GLN A 321 -12.58 -5.17 -6.77
N PRO A 322 -13.77 -5.07 -7.43
CA PRO A 322 -13.94 -4.17 -8.58
C PRO A 322 -13.60 -2.72 -8.20
N LYS A 323 -12.79 -2.08 -9.03
CA LYS A 323 -12.46 -0.66 -8.84
C LYS A 323 -13.64 0.24 -9.21
N PRO A 324 -13.80 1.39 -8.54
CA PRO A 324 -14.87 2.33 -8.82
C PRO A 324 -14.78 3.01 -10.21
#